data_3299a8a5b7120611f9d0dbb7683ca95c
#
_entry.id   3299a8a5b7120611f9d0dbb7683ca95c
#
_cell.length_a   1.000
_cell.length_b   1.000
_cell.length_c   1.000
_cell.angle_alpha   90.00
_cell.angle_beta   90.00
_cell.angle_gamma   90.00
#
_symmetry.space_group_name_H-M   'P 1'
#
loop_
_entity.id
_entity.type
_entity.pdbx_description
1 polymer ?
#
loop_
_entity_poly.entity_id
_entity_poly.type
_entity_poly.pdbx_seq_one_letter_code
_entity_poly.pdbx_strand_id
1 'polypeptide(L)'
;MAWHLFSNVAFGVTFALMLKFYLLFKISQLKLMQIIDTLIHARWIIPIEPTNLVYEHYSLAIHEGKILGLLPTELAILTYHSDNIIELKTHALTAGFINAHTHAAMTLMRGIADDLPLMDWLQNHIWVLENKWMSEEFVRDGTDLAIAEMLRGGTTCFNDMYFFPDVAAQRAIKHGIRASLGLIVIDFPTVWGENSDEYIQKGLSLHHNLKTHELITTPFAPHAPYTVSDEPLKRINELAQDLKLPVHIHLHETAYEIESALAQNGERPMERLKNLGLINDSLIAVHATQLSNDEIQLLADSGASIVHCPESNLKLASGFCPVAKCLAAGINVALGTDGAASNNDLDMLGEMRTAALIGKAVANDASVIPAMTALRMATINGAKALGLENKIGSLEIGKSADIIAIDLSDLETQPLYCPISQIVYAASRHQVTDVWVAGEQLLTSRHLTTFDLKELKETVEKWRVRLIQPTQA
;
A
#
# COMPACT_ATOMS: atom_id res chain seq x y z
N MET A 1 -23.66 63.23 -42.38
CA MET A 1 -24.30 62.28 -41.42
C MET A 1 -24.42 60.83 -41.93
N ALA A 2 -24.33 60.55 -43.20
CA ALA A 2 -24.48 59.18 -43.75
C ALA A 2 -23.20 58.27 -43.63
N TRP A 3 -22.02 58.85 -43.54
CA TRP A 3 -20.75 58.10 -43.52
C TRP A 3 -20.41 57.47 -42.15
N HIS A 4 -20.92 57.98 -41.03
CA HIS A 4 -20.72 57.41 -39.69
C HIS A 4 -21.64 56.24 -39.37
N LEU A 5 -22.77 56.11 -40.03
CA LEU A 5 -23.67 54.97 -39.84
C LEU A 5 -23.26 53.71 -40.58
N PHE A 6 -22.57 53.82 -41.73
CA PHE A 6 -22.08 52.67 -42.50
C PHE A 6 -20.84 52.04 -41.89
N SER A 7 -19.96 52.78 -41.20
CA SER A 7 -18.74 52.23 -40.55
C SER A 7 -19.13 51.40 -39.31
N ASN A 8 -20.12 51.81 -38.52
CA ASN A 8 -20.53 51.08 -37.30
C ASN A 8 -21.29 49.77 -37.60
N VAL A 9 -22.05 49.74 -38.69
CA VAL A 9 -22.75 48.50 -39.10
C VAL A 9 -21.80 47.48 -39.70
N ALA A 10 -20.80 47.92 -40.51
CA ALA A 10 -19.76 47.04 -41.04
C ALA A 10 -18.86 46.43 -39.93
N PHE A 11 -18.50 47.21 -38.90
CA PHE A 11 -17.73 46.75 -37.77
C PHE A 11 -18.51 45.74 -36.91
N GLY A 12 -19.81 45.98 -36.66
CA GLY A 12 -20.67 45.06 -35.91
C GLY A 12 -20.90 43.71 -36.61
N VAL A 13 -21.07 43.75 -37.95
CA VAL A 13 -21.25 42.52 -38.75
C VAL A 13 -19.95 41.70 -38.81
N THR A 14 -18.81 42.37 -38.97
CA THR A 14 -17.48 41.69 -38.99
C THR A 14 -17.15 41.08 -37.65
N PHE A 15 -17.41 41.78 -36.54
CA PHE A 15 -17.23 41.24 -35.18
C PHE A 15 -18.16 40.06 -34.88
N ALA A 16 -19.42 40.12 -35.24
CA ALA A 16 -20.36 39.02 -35.08
C ALA A 16 -19.99 37.77 -35.90
N LEU A 17 -19.46 37.98 -37.12
CA LEU A 17 -18.95 36.90 -37.96
C LEU A 17 -17.67 36.28 -37.36
N MET A 18 -16.72 37.08 -36.89
CA MET A 18 -15.53 36.59 -36.19
C MET A 18 -15.89 35.83 -34.94
N LEU A 19 -16.81 36.31 -34.12
CA LEU A 19 -17.29 35.63 -32.92
C LEU A 19 -17.98 34.29 -33.27
N LYS A 20 -18.79 34.28 -34.33
CA LYS A 20 -19.43 33.04 -34.81
C LYS A 20 -18.41 32.04 -35.37
N PHE A 21 -17.41 32.47 -36.09
CA PHE A 21 -16.30 31.64 -36.58
C PHE A 21 -15.47 31.10 -35.40
N TYR A 22 -15.16 31.91 -34.42
CA TYR A 22 -14.47 31.54 -33.22
C TYR A 22 -15.25 30.50 -32.39
N LEU A 23 -16.55 30.71 -32.23
CA LEU A 23 -17.46 29.75 -31.54
C LEU A 23 -17.56 28.43 -32.29
N LEU A 24 -17.74 28.47 -33.62
CA LEU A 24 -17.80 27.29 -34.46
C LEU A 24 -16.47 26.53 -34.46
N PHE A 25 -15.33 27.24 -34.46
CA PHE A 25 -14.00 26.65 -34.34
C PHE A 25 -13.80 26.01 -32.96
N LYS A 26 -14.17 26.65 -31.86
CA LYS A 26 -14.18 26.06 -30.52
C LYS A 26 -15.09 24.83 -30.41
N ILE A 27 -16.28 24.89 -30.95
CA ILE A 27 -17.22 23.76 -30.97
C ILE A 27 -16.68 22.60 -31.82
N SER A 28 -16.00 22.89 -32.94
CA SER A 28 -15.33 21.89 -33.77
C SER A 28 -14.14 21.25 -33.04
N GLN A 29 -13.35 22.04 -32.33
CA GLN A 29 -12.24 21.55 -31.48
C GLN A 29 -12.77 20.68 -30.34
N LEU A 30 -13.82 21.11 -29.62
CA LEU A 30 -14.46 20.31 -28.55
C LEU A 30 -15.07 18.99 -29.05
N LYS A 31 -15.54 18.93 -30.30
CA LYS A 31 -16.03 17.68 -30.92
C LYS A 31 -14.93 16.67 -31.26
N LEU A 32 -13.66 17.09 -31.26
CA LEU A 32 -12.50 16.25 -31.54
C LEU A 32 -11.80 15.79 -30.26
N MET A 33 -12.12 16.43 -29.10
CA MET A 33 -11.51 16.07 -27.82
C MET A 33 -12.21 14.85 -27.21
N GLN A 34 -11.42 13.95 -26.65
CA GLN A 34 -11.95 12.81 -25.90
C GLN A 34 -12.46 13.27 -24.54
N ILE A 35 -13.71 12.97 -24.22
CA ILE A 35 -14.30 13.26 -22.90
C ILE A 35 -13.77 12.25 -21.90
N ILE A 36 -13.29 12.74 -20.76
CA ILE A 36 -12.73 11.95 -19.66
C ILE A 36 -13.25 12.43 -18.30
N ASP A 37 -13.05 11.63 -17.25
CA ASP A 37 -13.55 11.94 -15.91
C ASP A 37 -12.69 13.01 -15.22
N THR A 38 -11.37 12.83 -15.23
CA THR A 38 -10.44 13.72 -14.53
C THR A 38 -9.16 13.95 -15.34
N LEU A 39 -8.70 15.22 -15.38
CA LEU A 39 -7.42 15.59 -15.95
C LEU A 39 -6.56 16.27 -14.88
N ILE A 40 -5.40 15.66 -14.55
CA ILE A 40 -4.49 16.18 -13.53
C ILE A 40 -3.24 16.77 -14.20
N HIS A 41 -3.02 18.07 -14.04
CA HIS A 41 -1.80 18.76 -14.47
C HIS A 41 -0.80 18.78 -13.32
N ALA A 42 0.39 18.18 -13.50
CA ALA A 42 1.39 18.10 -12.45
C ALA A 42 2.75 18.69 -12.86
N ARG A 43 3.50 19.18 -11.85
CA ARG A 43 4.88 19.64 -12.10
C ARG A 43 5.77 18.47 -12.47
N TRP A 44 5.66 17.34 -11.76
CA TRP A 44 6.40 16.12 -12.05
C TRP A 44 5.46 14.91 -12.05
N ILE A 45 5.72 13.98 -12.95
CA ILE A 45 5.10 12.64 -12.93
C ILE A 45 6.22 11.60 -12.91
N ILE A 46 6.18 10.73 -11.89
CA ILE A 46 7.10 9.62 -11.70
C ILE A 46 6.33 8.33 -11.97
N PRO A 47 6.42 7.75 -13.16
CA PRO A 47 5.54 6.64 -13.57
C PRO A 47 5.90 5.31 -12.90
N ILE A 48 7.07 5.21 -12.25
CA ILE A 48 7.68 3.99 -11.68
C ILE A 48 8.23 3.07 -12.77
N GLU A 49 7.46 2.78 -13.80
CA GLU A 49 7.87 2.10 -15.02
C GLU A 49 7.71 3.02 -16.24
N PRO A 50 8.74 3.17 -17.10
CA PRO A 50 10.11 2.64 -16.92
C PRO A 50 10.85 3.32 -15.76
N THR A 51 11.80 2.58 -15.18
CA THR A 51 12.55 3.04 -14.01
C THR A 51 13.38 4.30 -14.28
N ASN A 52 13.58 5.15 -13.27
CA ASN A 52 14.34 6.42 -13.33
C ASN A 52 13.78 7.47 -14.28
N LEU A 53 12.54 7.35 -14.73
CA LEU A 53 11.89 8.34 -15.57
C LEU A 53 11.14 9.35 -14.70
N VAL A 54 11.28 10.64 -15.05
CA VAL A 54 10.52 11.75 -14.48
C VAL A 54 10.07 12.65 -15.63
N TYR A 55 8.77 12.82 -15.77
CA TYR A 55 8.19 13.79 -16.70
C TYR A 55 7.97 15.11 -15.99
N GLU A 56 8.31 16.22 -16.64
CA GLU A 56 8.03 17.58 -16.16
C GLU A 56 6.94 18.23 -16.98
N HIS A 57 6.00 18.94 -16.30
CA HIS A 57 4.86 19.60 -16.94
C HIS A 57 4.02 18.63 -17.80
N TYR A 58 3.70 17.50 -17.24
CA TYR A 58 2.84 16.50 -17.84
C TYR A 58 1.48 16.46 -17.16
N SER A 59 0.53 15.89 -17.90
CA SER A 59 -0.82 15.65 -17.40
C SER A 59 -1.16 14.18 -17.47
N LEU A 60 -1.91 13.73 -16.47
CA LEU A 60 -2.46 12.39 -16.36
C LEU A 60 -3.98 12.47 -16.58
N ALA A 61 -4.48 11.69 -17.55
CA ALA A 61 -5.89 11.58 -17.87
C ALA A 61 -6.47 10.30 -17.25
N ILE A 62 -7.59 10.44 -16.54
CA ILE A 62 -8.32 9.33 -15.90
C ILE A 62 -9.70 9.21 -16.57
N HIS A 63 -10.07 7.97 -16.91
CA HIS A 63 -11.41 7.65 -17.42
C HIS A 63 -11.81 6.25 -16.98
N GLU A 64 -13.04 6.11 -16.47
CA GLU A 64 -13.60 4.84 -15.95
C GLU A 64 -12.64 4.15 -14.94
N GLY A 65 -12.08 4.95 -14.03
CA GLY A 65 -11.20 4.47 -12.98
C GLY A 65 -9.79 4.06 -13.43
N LYS A 66 -9.44 4.27 -14.70
CA LYS A 66 -8.15 3.85 -15.31
C LYS A 66 -7.37 5.04 -15.82
N ILE A 67 -6.04 4.86 -15.89
CA ILE A 67 -5.14 5.78 -16.55
C ILE A 67 -5.32 5.65 -18.06
N LEU A 68 -5.81 6.70 -18.69
CA LEU A 68 -6.05 6.75 -20.12
C LEU A 68 -4.87 7.30 -20.90
N GLY A 69 -4.12 8.24 -20.31
CA GLY A 69 -3.00 8.87 -20.97
C GLY A 69 -2.09 9.66 -20.05
N LEU A 70 -0.83 9.79 -20.50
CA LEU A 70 0.22 10.60 -19.92
C LEU A 70 0.82 11.43 -21.04
N LEU A 71 0.54 12.74 -21.07
CA LEU A 71 0.94 13.64 -22.15
C LEU A 71 1.53 14.93 -21.60
N PRO A 72 2.44 15.61 -22.37
CA PRO A 72 2.77 17.00 -22.08
C PRO A 72 1.49 17.82 -21.89
N THR A 73 1.46 18.69 -20.87
CA THR A 73 0.24 19.44 -20.50
C THR A 73 -0.36 20.21 -21.68
N GLU A 74 0.49 20.84 -22.53
CA GLU A 74 0.03 21.56 -23.71
C GLU A 74 -0.71 20.66 -24.72
N LEU A 75 -0.30 19.39 -24.84
CA LEU A 75 -0.96 18.42 -25.71
C LEU A 75 -2.21 17.85 -25.05
N ALA A 76 -2.17 17.59 -23.74
CA ALA A 76 -3.29 17.03 -23.01
C ALA A 76 -4.54 17.92 -23.07
N ILE A 77 -4.40 19.23 -22.92
CA ILE A 77 -5.48 20.22 -23.02
C ILE A 77 -6.10 20.34 -24.43
N LEU A 78 -5.41 19.85 -25.44
CA LEU A 78 -5.92 19.78 -26.83
C LEU A 78 -6.55 18.42 -27.14
N THR A 79 -6.19 17.39 -26.38
CA THR A 79 -6.58 15.99 -26.59
C THR A 79 -7.81 15.61 -25.77
N TYR A 80 -7.88 16.08 -24.51
CA TYR A 80 -8.88 15.69 -23.54
C TYR A 80 -9.76 16.86 -23.11
N HIS A 81 -11.04 16.56 -22.85
CA HIS A 81 -11.99 17.47 -22.19
C HIS A 81 -12.50 16.82 -20.90
N SER A 82 -12.38 17.54 -19.79
CA SER A 82 -12.91 17.13 -18.49
C SER A 82 -13.52 18.34 -17.77
N ASP A 83 -14.61 18.12 -17.06
CA ASP A 83 -15.17 19.11 -16.13
C ASP A 83 -14.39 19.13 -14.80
N ASN A 84 -13.60 18.09 -14.51
CA ASN A 84 -12.75 17.99 -13.33
C ASN A 84 -11.26 18.11 -13.72
N ILE A 85 -10.75 19.34 -13.68
CA ILE A 85 -9.33 19.64 -13.95
C ILE A 85 -8.64 20.02 -12.64
N ILE A 86 -7.55 19.32 -12.33
CA ILE A 86 -6.80 19.51 -11.07
C ILE A 86 -5.41 20.05 -11.41
N GLU A 87 -5.05 21.18 -10.80
CA GLU A 87 -3.78 21.89 -11.01
C GLU A 87 -2.83 21.65 -9.83
N LEU A 88 -1.77 20.90 -10.06
CA LEU A 88 -0.77 20.52 -9.07
C LEU A 88 0.62 21.08 -9.44
N LYS A 89 0.78 22.39 -9.31
CA LYS A 89 1.94 23.16 -9.83
C LYS A 89 3.27 22.88 -9.12
N THR A 90 3.24 22.31 -7.92
CA THR A 90 4.41 22.04 -7.07
C THR A 90 4.55 20.57 -6.69
N HIS A 91 3.66 19.72 -7.20
CA HIS A 91 3.53 18.33 -6.78
C HIS A 91 4.23 17.35 -7.74
N ALA A 92 4.67 16.25 -7.16
CA ALA A 92 5.00 15.04 -7.88
C ALA A 92 3.82 14.06 -7.80
N LEU A 93 3.33 13.58 -8.96
CA LEU A 93 2.43 12.44 -9.04
C LEU A 93 3.24 11.15 -9.14
N THR A 94 2.84 10.14 -8.38
CA THR A 94 3.37 8.78 -8.51
C THR A 94 2.26 7.76 -8.25
N ALA A 95 2.54 6.48 -8.52
CA ALA A 95 1.64 5.40 -8.10
C ALA A 95 1.47 5.44 -6.58
N GLY A 96 0.27 5.13 -6.10
CA GLY A 96 -0.01 5.01 -4.68
C GLY A 96 0.88 3.98 -4.00
N PHE A 97 1.24 4.22 -2.75
CA PHE A 97 2.02 3.28 -1.98
C PHE A 97 1.23 2.01 -1.68
N ILE A 98 1.92 0.89 -1.67
CA ILE A 98 1.39 -0.42 -1.35
C ILE A 98 2.04 -0.88 -0.05
N ASN A 99 1.27 -0.89 1.02
CA ASN A 99 1.68 -1.43 2.29
C ASN A 99 1.48 -2.95 2.28
N ALA A 100 2.54 -3.69 1.98
CA ALA A 100 2.45 -5.11 1.68
C ALA A 100 2.33 -6.02 2.92
N HIS A 101 2.35 -5.45 4.14
CA HIS A 101 2.08 -6.16 5.38
C HIS A 101 1.61 -5.21 6.48
N THR A 102 0.45 -5.51 7.04
CA THR A 102 -0.16 -4.81 8.18
C THR A 102 -0.88 -5.79 9.13
N HIS A 103 -1.17 -5.26 10.32
CA HIS A 103 -2.20 -5.71 11.25
C HIS A 103 -3.10 -4.51 11.53
N ALA A 104 -3.92 -4.13 10.56
CA ALA A 104 -4.58 -2.82 10.49
C ALA A 104 -5.35 -2.45 11.77
N ALA A 105 -6.14 -3.37 12.32
CA ALA A 105 -6.94 -3.10 13.52
C ALA A 105 -6.09 -2.86 14.78
N MET A 106 -4.83 -3.33 14.83
CA MET A 106 -3.90 -3.07 15.93
C MET A 106 -3.52 -1.58 16.08
N THR A 107 -3.94 -0.73 15.17
CA THR A 107 -3.79 0.73 15.28
C THR A 107 -4.41 1.29 16.56
N LEU A 108 -5.45 0.63 17.10
CA LEU A 108 -6.02 0.98 18.42
C LEU A 108 -5.09 0.65 19.60
N MET A 109 -4.08 -0.20 19.41
CA MET A 109 -3.12 -0.62 20.44
C MET A 109 -1.76 0.08 20.31
N ARG A 110 -1.66 1.11 19.48
CA ARG A 110 -0.45 1.90 19.26
C ARG A 110 0.10 2.46 20.58
N GLY A 111 1.38 2.17 20.87
CA GLY A 111 2.08 2.69 22.04
C GLY A 111 1.64 2.10 23.38
N ILE A 112 0.90 0.97 23.40
CA ILE A 112 0.49 0.32 24.65
C ILE A 112 1.66 -0.43 25.31
N ALA A 113 2.55 -1.00 24.53
CA ALA A 113 3.65 -1.83 25.01
C ALA A 113 4.90 -1.59 24.16
N ASP A 114 5.63 -0.52 24.44
CA ASP A 114 6.87 -0.19 23.75
C ASP A 114 8.11 -0.78 24.48
N ASP A 115 9.24 -0.84 23.77
CA ASP A 115 10.57 -1.18 24.30
C ASP A 115 10.69 -2.60 24.89
N LEU A 116 10.03 -3.58 24.27
CA LEU A 116 10.00 -4.98 24.68
C LEU A 116 10.47 -5.91 23.55
N PRO A 117 11.15 -7.04 23.89
CA PRO A 117 11.42 -8.10 22.91
C PRO A 117 10.10 -8.74 22.39
N LEU A 118 10.11 -9.22 21.13
CA LEU A 118 8.93 -9.74 20.44
C LEU A 118 8.10 -10.72 21.29
N MET A 119 8.70 -11.75 21.87
CA MET A 119 7.94 -12.79 22.60
C MET A 119 7.34 -12.28 23.90
N ASP A 120 8.03 -11.37 24.61
CA ASP A 120 7.50 -10.72 25.81
C ASP A 120 6.35 -9.77 25.43
N TRP A 121 6.53 -8.97 24.38
CA TRP A 121 5.52 -8.11 23.81
C TRP A 121 4.26 -8.88 23.40
N LEU A 122 4.39 -10.01 22.67
CA LEU A 122 3.26 -10.84 22.25
C LEU A 122 2.56 -11.48 23.45
N GLN A 123 3.29 -12.26 24.28
CA GLN A 123 2.69 -13.14 25.28
C GLN A 123 2.11 -12.36 26.47
N ASN A 124 2.81 -11.32 26.92
CA ASN A 124 2.45 -10.63 28.15
C ASN A 124 1.64 -9.34 27.93
N HIS A 125 1.55 -8.87 26.68
CA HIS A 125 0.84 -7.62 26.37
C HIS A 125 -0.19 -7.79 25.26
N ILE A 126 0.21 -8.14 24.04
CA ILE A 126 -0.69 -8.11 22.88
C ILE A 126 -1.74 -9.20 22.94
N TRP A 127 -1.36 -10.47 23.10
CA TRP A 127 -2.32 -11.57 23.17
C TRP A 127 -3.27 -11.45 24.36
N VAL A 128 -2.81 -10.86 25.47
CA VAL A 128 -3.67 -10.54 26.62
C VAL A 128 -4.77 -9.54 26.26
N LEU A 129 -4.41 -8.48 25.51
CA LEU A 129 -5.37 -7.49 25.05
C LEU A 129 -6.29 -8.04 23.97
N GLU A 130 -5.76 -8.81 23.03
CA GLU A 130 -6.53 -9.47 21.98
C GLU A 130 -7.54 -10.45 22.57
N ASN A 131 -7.14 -11.31 23.49
CA ASN A 131 -8.05 -12.24 24.18
C ASN A 131 -9.20 -11.52 24.90
N LYS A 132 -8.95 -10.31 25.39
CA LYS A 132 -9.95 -9.53 26.14
C LYS A 132 -10.87 -8.69 25.25
N TRP A 133 -10.33 -8.08 24.20
CA TRP A 133 -11.01 -7.03 23.47
C TRP A 133 -11.32 -7.34 22.02
N MET A 134 -10.74 -8.41 21.45
CA MET A 134 -10.95 -8.77 20.07
C MET A 134 -12.42 -9.03 19.78
N SER A 135 -12.96 -8.31 18.81
CA SER A 135 -14.36 -8.38 18.37
C SER A 135 -14.51 -7.73 17.00
N GLU A 136 -15.64 -7.96 16.36
CA GLU A 136 -16.00 -7.24 15.12
C GLU A 136 -15.97 -5.71 15.32
N GLU A 137 -16.39 -5.21 16.50
CA GLU A 137 -16.35 -3.78 16.84
C GLU A 137 -14.90 -3.26 16.88
N PHE A 138 -13.99 -4.01 17.53
CA PHE A 138 -12.57 -3.66 17.59
C PHE A 138 -11.95 -3.60 16.19
N VAL A 139 -12.18 -4.65 15.38
CA VAL A 139 -11.63 -4.72 14.03
C VAL A 139 -12.21 -3.64 13.12
N ARG A 140 -13.51 -3.37 13.20
CA ARG A 140 -14.17 -2.30 12.47
C ARG A 140 -13.53 -0.95 12.76
N ASP A 141 -13.45 -0.58 14.03
CA ASP A 141 -13.02 0.75 14.45
C ASP A 141 -11.50 0.94 14.27
N GLY A 142 -10.71 -0.11 14.53
CA GLY A 142 -9.27 -0.11 14.31
C GLY A 142 -8.90 -0.05 12.83
N THR A 143 -9.61 -0.79 11.98
CA THR A 143 -9.41 -0.73 10.53
C THR A 143 -9.79 0.63 9.96
N ASP A 144 -10.85 1.27 10.47
CA ASP A 144 -11.19 2.65 10.07
C ASP A 144 -10.09 3.65 10.39
N LEU A 145 -9.51 3.55 11.59
CA LEU A 145 -8.37 4.39 11.97
C LEU A 145 -7.15 4.14 11.07
N ALA A 146 -6.85 2.87 10.80
CA ALA A 146 -5.74 2.48 9.93
C ALA A 146 -5.92 3.00 8.49
N ILE A 147 -7.10 2.83 7.90
CA ILE A 147 -7.41 3.32 6.54
C ILE A 147 -7.28 4.84 6.48
N ALA A 148 -7.81 5.56 7.47
CA ALA A 148 -7.71 7.02 7.52
C ALA A 148 -6.25 7.50 7.59
N GLU A 149 -5.40 6.81 8.36
CA GLU A 149 -3.96 7.11 8.45
C GLU A 149 -3.24 6.76 7.16
N MET A 150 -3.44 5.56 6.61
CA MET A 150 -2.83 5.08 5.38
C MET A 150 -3.15 5.99 4.19
N LEU A 151 -4.41 6.38 3.99
CA LEU A 151 -4.79 7.34 2.94
C LEU A 151 -4.08 8.69 3.11
N ARG A 152 -3.97 9.19 4.34
CA ARG A 152 -3.24 10.44 4.62
C ARG A 152 -1.73 10.31 4.43
N GLY A 153 -1.20 9.10 4.43
CA GLY A 153 0.19 8.75 4.13
C GLY A 153 0.46 8.37 2.68
N GLY A 154 -0.58 8.33 1.82
CA GLY A 154 -0.43 7.98 0.41
C GLY A 154 -0.53 6.48 0.09
N THR A 155 -0.92 5.66 1.05
CA THR A 155 -1.18 4.24 0.81
C THR A 155 -2.54 4.08 0.11
N THR A 156 -2.54 3.42 -1.05
CA THR A 156 -3.74 3.13 -1.85
C THR A 156 -4.15 1.67 -1.80
N CYS A 157 -3.22 0.79 -1.39
CA CYS A 157 -3.44 -0.64 -1.21
C CYS A 157 -2.71 -1.12 0.04
N PHE A 158 -3.35 -1.93 0.86
CA PHE A 158 -2.71 -2.58 2.00
C PHE A 158 -2.98 -4.07 2.03
N ASN A 159 -2.04 -4.83 2.56
CA ASN A 159 -2.16 -6.28 2.78
C ASN A 159 -2.24 -6.53 4.28
N ASP A 160 -3.36 -7.07 4.74
CA ASP A 160 -3.66 -7.25 6.16
C ASP A 160 -3.62 -8.72 6.57
N MET A 161 -3.10 -9.01 7.75
CA MET A 161 -3.15 -10.32 8.40
C MET A 161 -3.76 -10.15 9.79
N TYR A 162 -5.08 -10.29 9.89
CA TYR A 162 -5.75 -10.15 11.17
C TYR A 162 -7.05 -10.94 11.26
N PHE A 163 -7.67 -10.95 12.46
CA PHE A 163 -8.98 -11.58 12.69
C PHE A 163 -10.10 -10.79 12.02
N PHE A 164 -11.24 -11.43 11.77
CA PHE A 164 -12.41 -10.82 11.14
C PHE A 164 -12.08 -10.12 9.80
N PRO A 165 -11.42 -10.80 8.86
CA PRO A 165 -11.07 -10.20 7.57
C PRO A 165 -12.29 -9.77 6.75
N ASP A 166 -13.47 -10.33 7.01
CA ASP A 166 -14.75 -9.91 6.43
C ASP A 166 -15.17 -8.50 6.91
N VAL A 167 -14.94 -8.18 8.19
CA VAL A 167 -15.17 -6.84 8.73
C VAL A 167 -14.19 -5.85 8.12
N ALA A 168 -12.90 -6.20 8.05
CA ALA A 168 -11.89 -5.37 7.39
C ALA A 168 -12.24 -5.12 5.91
N ALA A 169 -12.76 -6.15 5.19
CA ALA A 169 -13.23 -6.00 3.82
C ALA A 169 -14.36 -4.97 3.68
N GLN A 170 -15.36 -5.04 4.56
CA GLN A 170 -16.47 -4.09 4.58
C GLN A 170 -15.97 -2.65 4.79
N ARG A 171 -14.93 -2.46 5.63
CA ARG A 171 -14.35 -1.13 5.86
C ARG A 171 -13.57 -0.63 4.66
N ALA A 172 -12.74 -1.47 4.05
CA ALA A 172 -12.00 -1.14 2.83
C ALA A 172 -12.95 -0.76 1.69
N ILE A 173 -14.01 -1.54 1.47
CA ILE A 173 -15.05 -1.26 0.48
C ILE A 173 -15.77 0.06 0.77
N LYS A 174 -16.20 0.28 2.02
CA LYS A 174 -16.89 1.51 2.44
C LYS A 174 -16.09 2.76 2.16
N HIS A 175 -14.78 2.71 2.42
CA HIS A 175 -13.90 3.86 2.27
C HIS A 175 -13.20 3.93 0.92
N GLY A 176 -13.42 2.94 0.04
CA GLY A 176 -12.91 2.94 -1.33
C GLY A 176 -11.42 2.61 -1.46
N ILE A 177 -10.73 2.17 -0.40
CA ILE A 177 -9.32 1.78 -0.47
C ILE A 177 -9.19 0.34 -0.98
N ARG A 178 -8.12 0.05 -1.71
CA ARG A 178 -7.80 -1.32 -2.12
C ARG A 178 -7.19 -2.12 -0.97
N ALA A 179 -7.59 -3.38 -0.80
CA ALA A 179 -7.09 -4.25 0.24
C ALA A 179 -6.85 -5.69 -0.24
N SER A 180 -5.77 -6.27 0.24
CA SER A 180 -5.48 -7.69 0.20
C SER A 180 -5.67 -8.24 1.62
N LEU A 181 -6.67 -9.06 1.84
CA LEU A 181 -7.10 -9.46 3.18
C LEU A 181 -6.78 -10.92 3.42
N GLY A 182 -5.80 -11.15 4.29
CA GLY A 182 -5.30 -12.47 4.63
C GLY A 182 -6.36 -13.37 5.22
N LEU A 183 -6.55 -14.54 4.62
CA LEU A 183 -7.33 -15.63 5.18
C LEU A 183 -6.52 -16.26 6.31
N ILE A 184 -6.59 -15.65 7.49
CA ILE A 184 -5.78 -16.03 8.65
C ILE A 184 -5.99 -17.50 9.04
N VAL A 185 -4.91 -18.21 9.34
CA VAL A 185 -4.95 -19.58 9.89
C VAL A 185 -3.97 -19.69 11.06
N ILE A 186 -4.47 -20.23 12.19
CA ILE A 186 -3.73 -20.50 13.42
C ILE A 186 -4.25 -21.82 14.00
N ASP A 187 -3.41 -22.59 14.69
CA ASP A 187 -3.81 -23.90 15.23
C ASP A 187 -4.56 -23.84 16.57
N PHE A 188 -4.58 -22.70 17.24
CA PHE A 188 -5.23 -22.53 18.51
C PHE A 188 -6.53 -21.70 18.41
N PRO A 189 -7.48 -21.88 19.35
CA PRO A 189 -8.75 -21.18 19.30
C PRO A 189 -8.60 -19.68 19.56
N THR A 190 -9.35 -18.88 18.80
CA THR A 190 -9.57 -17.46 19.03
C THR A 190 -11.03 -17.12 18.85
N VAL A 191 -11.40 -15.86 19.01
CA VAL A 191 -12.77 -15.39 18.74
C VAL A 191 -13.20 -15.53 17.28
N TRP A 192 -12.25 -15.72 16.34
CA TRP A 192 -12.53 -15.88 14.91
C TRP A 192 -12.73 -17.35 14.51
N GLY A 193 -12.02 -18.29 15.13
CA GLY A 193 -12.13 -19.71 14.82
C GLY A 193 -11.57 -20.58 15.94
N GLU A 194 -12.06 -21.81 16.09
CA GLU A 194 -11.65 -22.74 17.14
C GLU A 194 -10.44 -23.60 16.74
N ASN A 195 -10.22 -23.80 15.45
CA ASN A 195 -9.13 -24.62 14.91
C ASN A 195 -8.84 -24.27 13.45
N SER A 196 -7.74 -24.79 12.91
CA SER A 196 -7.29 -24.51 11.54
C SER A 196 -8.31 -24.88 10.46
N ASP A 197 -9.12 -25.92 10.65
CA ASP A 197 -10.17 -26.30 9.71
C ASP A 197 -11.26 -25.23 9.62
N GLU A 198 -11.70 -24.69 10.74
CA GLU A 198 -12.69 -23.62 10.79
C GLU A 198 -12.16 -22.33 10.18
N TYR A 199 -10.90 -21.97 10.47
CA TYR A 199 -10.25 -20.83 9.84
C TYR A 199 -10.23 -20.96 8.31
N ILE A 200 -9.81 -22.12 7.79
CA ILE A 200 -9.76 -22.37 6.34
C ILE A 200 -11.17 -22.31 5.73
N GLN A 201 -12.18 -22.91 6.37
CA GLN A 201 -13.56 -22.89 5.86
C GLN A 201 -14.14 -21.47 5.82
N LYS A 202 -13.97 -20.68 6.88
CA LYS A 202 -14.39 -19.28 6.92
C LYS A 202 -13.67 -18.45 5.87
N GLY A 203 -12.35 -18.66 5.74
CA GLY A 203 -11.53 -18.01 4.73
C GLY A 203 -12.00 -18.31 3.30
N LEU A 204 -12.23 -19.57 2.96
CA LEU A 204 -12.72 -19.96 1.63
C LEU A 204 -14.11 -19.38 1.34
N SER A 205 -14.99 -19.31 2.34
CA SER A 205 -16.30 -18.66 2.22
C SER A 205 -16.15 -17.17 1.90
N LEU A 206 -15.26 -16.49 2.62
CA LEU A 206 -14.96 -15.07 2.38
C LEU A 206 -14.38 -14.85 0.99
N HIS A 207 -13.38 -15.64 0.60
CA HIS A 207 -12.81 -15.60 -0.75
C HIS A 207 -13.90 -15.75 -1.81
N HIS A 208 -14.79 -16.74 -1.67
CA HIS A 208 -15.88 -16.97 -2.64
C HIS A 208 -16.79 -15.73 -2.78
N ASN A 209 -17.10 -15.06 -1.68
CA ASN A 209 -17.98 -13.90 -1.66
C ASN A 209 -17.31 -12.65 -2.26
N LEU A 210 -15.99 -12.52 -2.15
CA LEU A 210 -15.25 -11.31 -2.53
C LEU A 210 -14.43 -11.43 -3.83
N LYS A 211 -14.25 -12.62 -4.40
CA LYS A 211 -13.37 -12.88 -5.56
C LYS A 211 -13.65 -12.04 -6.81
N THR A 212 -14.85 -11.46 -6.93
CA THR A 212 -15.23 -10.59 -8.05
C THR A 212 -15.20 -9.11 -7.69
N HIS A 213 -14.86 -8.74 -6.45
CA HIS A 213 -14.81 -7.35 -6.02
C HIS A 213 -13.53 -6.68 -6.52
N GLU A 214 -13.65 -5.54 -7.18
CA GLU A 214 -12.52 -4.88 -7.85
C GLU A 214 -11.40 -4.41 -6.90
N LEU A 215 -11.73 -4.05 -5.67
CA LEU A 215 -10.78 -3.50 -4.70
C LEU A 215 -10.23 -4.55 -3.74
N ILE A 216 -10.79 -5.77 -3.68
CA ILE A 216 -10.45 -6.74 -2.65
C ILE A 216 -9.81 -8.00 -3.26
N THR A 217 -8.71 -8.43 -2.67
CA THR A 217 -8.10 -9.76 -2.88
C THR A 217 -7.92 -10.48 -1.55
N THR A 218 -7.73 -11.80 -1.58
CA THR A 218 -7.73 -12.63 -0.37
C THR A 218 -6.63 -13.69 -0.47
N PRO A 219 -5.37 -13.39 -0.08
CA PRO A 219 -4.32 -14.40 0.04
C PRO A 219 -4.57 -15.32 1.24
N PHE A 220 -4.05 -16.53 1.23
CA PHE A 220 -3.93 -17.31 2.46
C PHE A 220 -2.90 -16.66 3.38
N ALA A 221 -3.19 -16.66 4.68
CA ALA A 221 -2.33 -16.03 5.67
C ALA A 221 -2.12 -16.96 6.90
N PRO A 222 -1.42 -18.13 6.74
CA PRO A 222 -0.94 -18.85 7.90
C PRO A 222 -0.02 -17.94 8.69
N HIS A 223 -0.30 -17.75 9.98
CA HIS A 223 0.33 -16.71 10.79
C HIS A 223 1.87 -16.83 10.79
N ALA A 224 2.40 -17.97 11.23
CA ALA A 224 3.83 -18.22 11.31
C ALA A 224 4.13 -19.73 11.37
N PRO A 225 5.35 -20.19 11.06
CA PRO A 225 5.71 -21.60 11.16
C PRO A 225 5.57 -22.19 12.57
N TYR A 226 5.66 -21.35 13.61
CA TYR A 226 5.54 -21.80 15.01
C TYR A 226 4.10 -21.78 15.54
N THR A 227 3.13 -21.31 14.76
CA THR A 227 1.70 -21.26 15.15
C THR A 227 0.81 -22.10 14.24
N VAL A 228 1.34 -22.71 13.19
CA VAL A 228 0.61 -23.53 12.23
C VAL A 228 1.38 -24.84 11.98
N SER A 229 0.72 -25.96 12.20
CA SER A 229 1.28 -27.30 12.00
C SER A 229 1.34 -27.70 10.53
N ASP A 230 1.96 -28.87 10.23
CA ASP A 230 2.23 -29.32 8.87
C ASP A 230 0.97 -29.57 8.05
N GLU A 231 -0.05 -30.19 8.64
CA GLU A 231 -1.25 -30.57 7.87
C GLU A 231 -2.05 -29.36 7.37
N PRO A 232 -2.33 -28.31 8.19
CA PRO A 232 -2.91 -27.07 7.67
C PRO A 232 -2.01 -26.37 6.64
N LEU A 233 -0.68 -26.35 6.83
CA LEU A 233 0.26 -25.75 5.86
C LEU A 233 0.23 -26.46 4.52
N LYS A 234 0.22 -27.81 4.48
CA LYS A 234 0.08 -28.58 3.24
C LYS A 234 -1.24 -28.26 2.54
N ARG A 235 -2.34 -28.28 3.31
CA ARG A 235 -3.67 -27.97 2.78
C ARG A 235 -3.75 -26.55 2.21
N ILE A 236 -3.14 -25.58 2.88
CA ILE A 236 -3.04 -24.20 2.39
C ILE A 236 -2.26 -24.16 1.07
N ASN A 237 -1.13 -24.88 0.97
CA ASN A 237 -0.35 -24.94 -0.27
C ASN A 237 -1.18 -25.50 -1.43
N GLU A 238 -1.89 -26.62 -1.24
CA GLU A 238 -2.76 -27.21 -2.25
C GLU A 238 -3.87 -26.23 -2.70
N LEU A 239 -4.57 -25.61 -1.74
CA LEU A 239 -5.63 -24.65 -2.02
C LEU A 239 -5.11 -23.38 -2.70
N ALA A 240 -3.93 -22.88 -2.29
CA ALA A 240 -3.30 -21.72 -2.88
C ALA A 240 -2.93 -21.95 -4.35
N GLN A 241 -2.41 -23.14 -4.68
CA GLN A 241 -2.12 -23.53 -6.06
C GLN A 241 -3.39 -23.66 -6.90
N ASP A 242 -4.42 -24.34 -6.37
CA ASP A 242 -5.69 -24.54 -7.08
C ASP A 242 -6.41 -23.22 -7.37
N LEU A 243 -6.43 -22.31 -6.38
CA LEU A 243 -7.10 -21.02 -6.47
C LEU A 243 -6.20 -19.91 -7.06
N LYS A 244 -4.91 -20.17 -7.23
CA LYS A 244 -3.87 -19.20 -7.67
C LYS A 244 -3.81 -17.98 -6.75
N LEU A 245 -3.79 -18.24 -5.45
CA LEU A 245 -3.71 -17.21 -4.42
C LEU A 245 -2.32 -17.16 -3.80
N PRO A 246 -1.82 -15.98 -3.43
CA PRO A 246 -0.59 -15.85 -2.65
C PRO A 246 -0.75 -16.50 -1.26
N VAL A 247 0.39 -16.89 -0.68
CA VAL A 247 0.52 -17.32 0.72
C VAL A 247 1.40 -16.35 1.47
N HIS A 248 0.84 -15.64 2.43
CA HIS A 248 1.46 -14.59 3.21
C HIS A 248 1.76 -15.10 4.63
N ILE A 249 3.02 -15.10 5.06
CA ILE A 249 3.44 -15.73 6.32
C ILE A 249 4.62 -14.97 6.96
N HIS A 250 4.60 -14.79 8.28
CA HIS A 250 5.79 -14.36 9.03
C HIS A 250 6.85 -15.45 8.98
N LEU A 251 8.07 -15.10 8.57
CA LEU A 251 9.12 -16.10 8.37
C LEU A 251 10.49 -15.51 8.69
N HIS A 252 11.22 -16.22 9.57
CA HIS A 252 12.58 -15.84 9.99
C HIS A 252 12.64 -14.42 10.55
N GLU A 253 11.67 -14.08 11.40
CA GLU A 253 11.60 -12.74 11.98
C GLU A 253 12.68 -12.52 13.05
N THR A 254 12.90 -13.51 13.95
CA THR A 254 13.87 -13.38 15.05
C THR A 254 14.83 -14.57 15.14
N ALA A 255 15.98 -14.36 15.78
CA ALA A 255 16.90 -15.47 16.11
C ALA A 255 16.22 -16.53 16.99
N TYR A 256 15.34 -16.12 17.90
CA TYR A 256 14.57 -17.03 18.75
C TYR A 256 13.68 -18.00 17.96
N GLU A 257 13.05 -17.54 16.88
CA GLU A 257 12.27 -18.40 15.97
C GLU A 257 13.15 -19.53 15.40
N ILE A 258 14.35 -19.19 14.94
CA ILE A 258 15.30 -20.16 14.39
C ILE A 258 15.77 -21.15 15.46
N GLU A 259 16.19 -20.65 16.62
CA GLU A 259 16.70 -21.47 17.74
C GLU A 259 15.61 -22.43 18.25
N SER A 260 14.39 -21.93 18.40
CA SER A 260 13.24 -22.74 18.84
C SER A 260 12.88 -23.84 17.83
N ALA A 261 12.87 -23.53 16.54
CA ALA A 261 12.59 -24.50 15.48
C ALA A 261 13.65 -25.59 15.42
N LEU A 262 14.93 -25.24 15.49
CA LEU A 262 16.05 -26.19 15.55
C LEU A 262 15.97 -27.11 16.78
N ALA A 263 15.62 -26.54 17.95
CA ALA A 263 15.50 -27.33 19.19
C ALA A 263 14.29 -28.27 19.18
N GLN A 264 13.16 -27.87 18.58
CA GLN A 264 11.92 -28.65 18.56
C GLN A 264 11.86 -29.63 17.39
N ASN A 265 12.28 -29.23 16.20
CA ASN A 265 12.06 -29.95 14.95
C ASN A 265 13.35 -30.44 14.29
N GLY A 266 14.52 -29.96 14.73
CA GLY A 266 15.82 -30.30 14.15
C GLY A 266 16.10 -29.60 12.79
N GLU A 267 15.21 -28.74 12.32
CA GLU A 267 15.35 -28.02 11.06
C GLU A 267 14.92 -26.55 11.19
N ARG A 268 15.41 -25.71 10.27
CA ARG A 268 15.03 -24.30 10.20
C ARG A 268 13.62 -24.15 9.61
N PRO A 269 12.86 -23.10 9.97
CA PRO A 269 11.51 -22.89 9.43
C PRO A 269 11.43 -22.87 7.89
N MET A 270 12.42 -22.29 7.21
CA MET A 270 12.49 -22.26 5.75
C MET A 270 12.60 -23.67 5.15
N GLU A 271 13.42 -24.54 5.74
CA GLU A 271 13.57 -25.92 5.27
C GLU A 271 12.28 -26.72 5.46
N ARG A 272 11.61 -26.55 6.60
CA ARG A 272 10.29 -27.13 6.86
C ARG A 272 9.26 -26.68 5.79
N LEU A 273 9.17 -25.38 5.51
CA LEU A 273 8.26 -24.86 4.48
C LEU A 273 8.61 -25.38 3.08
N LYS A 274 9.90 -25.55 2.77
CA LYS A 274 10.36 -26.16 1.51
C LYS A 274 9.88 -27.61 1.41
N ASN A 275 10.04 -28.41 2.49
CA ASN A 275 9.59 -29.80 2.53
C ASN A 275 8.06 -29.93 2.37
N LEU A 276 7.30 -28.90 2.78
CA LEU A 276 5.84 -28.79 2.62
C LEU A 276 5.41 -28.21 1.26
N GLY A 277 6.37 -27.82 0.40
CA GLY A 277 6.11 -27.27 -0.94
C GLY A 277 5.70 -25.80 -0.96
N LEU A 278 5.79 -25.09 0.17
CA LEU A 278 5.38 -23.67 0.30
C LEU A 278 6.43 -22.67 -0.22
N ILE A 279 7.66 -23.09 -0.48
CA ILE A 279 8.68 -22.23 -1.09
C ILE A 279 8.51 -22.24 -2.62
N ASN A 280 7.69 -21.35 -3.11
CA ASN A 280 7.34 -21.19 -4.52
C ASN A 280 7.00 -19.71 -4.84
N ASP A 281 6.58 -19.41 -6.06
CA ASP A 281 6.31 -18.05 -6.57
C ASP A 281 5.08 -17.37 -5.94
N SER A 282 4.21 -18.14 -5.25
CA SER A 282 3.08 -17.59 -4.49
C SER A 282 3.44 -17.13 -3.08
N LEU A 283 4.64 -17.47 -2.57
CA LEU A 283 5.04 -17.15 -1.20
C LEU A 283 5.38 -15.67 -1.04
N ILE A 284 4.81 -15.07 0.01
CA ILE A 284 5.14 -13.75 0.54
C ILE A 284 5.71 -13.95 1.95
N ALA A 285 7.04 -13.92 2.05
CA ALA A 285 7.76 -14.09 3.32
C ALA A 285 7.95 -12.72 3.99
N VAL A 286 7.38 -12.54 5.19
CA VAL A 286 7.47 -11.28 5.93
C VAL A 286 8.66 -11.30 6.87
N HIS A 287 9.30 -10.14 7.05
CA HIS A 287 10.49 -9.85 7.88
C HIS A 287 11.80 -10.39 7.31
N ALA A 288 11.98 -11.71 7.24
CA ALA A 288 13.16 -12.37 6.65
C ALA A 288 14.50 -11.82 7.18
N THR A 289 14.60 -11.53 8.48
CA THR A 289 15.81 -10.93 9.08
C THR A 289 16.94 -11.93 9.28
N GLN A 290 16.61 -13.24 9.41
CA GLN A 290 17.54 -14.31 9.81
C GLN A 290 17.91 -15.25 8.63
N LEU A 291 17.95 -14.72 7.40
CA LEU A 291 18.29 -15.51 6.21
C LEU A 291 19.76 -15.87 6.13
N SER A 292 20.06 -17.14 5.84
CA SER A 292 21.38 -17.60 5.38
C SER A 292 21.54 -17.31 3.86
N ASN A 293 22.77 -17.41 3.34
CA ASN A 293 23.00 -17.23 1.90
C ASN A 293 22.32 -18.32 1.06
N ASP A 294 22.25 -19.56 1.56
CA ASP A 294 21.57 -20.66 0.87
C ASP A 294 20.04 -20.45 0.82
N GLU A 295 19.46 -19.87 1.87
CA GLU A 295 18.05 -19.52 1.91
C GLU A 295 17.72 -18.32 0.99
N ILE A 296 18.63 -17.35 0.87
CA ILE A 296 18.48 -16.28 -0.14
C ILE A 296 18.46 -16.88 -1.55
N GLN A 297 19.36 -17.83 -1.86
CA GLN A 297 19.35 -18.48 -3.17
C GLN A 297 18.09 -19.30 -3.39
N LEU A 298 17.62 -20.02 -2.37
CA LEU A 298 16.37 -20.78 -2.44
C LEU A 298 15.16 -19.90 -2.74
N LEU A 299 15.03 -18.74 -2.10
CA LEU A 299 13.97 -17.77 -2.36
C LEU A 299 14.09 -17.17 -3.78
N ALA A 300 15.31 -16.86 -4.23
CA ALA A 300 15.55 -16.36 -5.57
C ALA A 300 15.13 -17.38 -6.65
N ASP A 301 15.49 -18.64 -6.47
CA ASP A 301 15.17 -19.72 -7.43
C ASP A 301 13.67 -20.06 -7.46
N SER A 302 12.96 -19.83 -6.34
CA SER A 302 11.54 -20.12 -6.22
C SER A 302 10.63 -19.04 -6.80
N GLY A 303 11.11 -17.82 -6.99
CA GLY A 303 10.30 -16.66 -7.38
C GLY A 303 9.50 -16.03 -6.23
N ALA A 304 9.72 -16.46 -4.99
CA ALA A 304 9.06 -15.90 -3.80
C ALA A 304 9.36 -14.42 -3.61
N SER A 305 8.43 -13.71 -2.95
CA SER A 305 8.60 -12.31 -2.57
C SER A 305 8.93 -12.18 -1.07
N ILE A 306 9.70 -11.14 -0.73
CA ILE A 306 9.94 -10.73 0.65
C ILE A 306 9.18 -9.42 0.91
N VAL A 307 8.55 -9.30 2.08
CA VAL A 307 8.05 -8.03 2.62
C VAL A 307 8.93 -7.63 3.79
N HIS A 308 9.68 -6.56 3.59
CA HIS A 308 10.57 -6.00 4.60
C HIS A 308 9.83 -4.94 5.41
N CYS A 309 9.85 -5.06 6.74
CA CYS A 309 9.24 -4.14 7.69
C CYS A 309 10.34 -3.51 8.57
N PRO A 310 11.13 -2.56 8.03
CA PRO A 310 12.35 -2.09 8.68
C PRO A 310 12.11 -1.46 10.05
N GLU A 311 11.09 -0.65 10.23
CA GLU A 311 10.85 0.06 11.49
C GLU A 311 10.38 -0.89 12.60
N SER A 312 9.46 -1.82 12.30
CA SER A 312 9.07 -2.88 13.23
C SER A 312 10.27 -3.77 13.62
N ASN A 313 11.06 -4.22 12.64
CA ASN A 313 12.26 -5.04 12.90
C ASN A 313 13.26 -4.32 13.80
N LEU A 314 13.44 -3.02 13.63
CA LEU A 314 14.34 -2.20 14.47
C LEU A 314 13.75 -1.99 15.87
N LYS A 315 12.47 -1.66 15.97
CA LYS A 315 11.82 -1.40 17.26
C LYS A 315 11.80 -2.63 18.16
N LEU A 316 11.50 -3.82 17.61
CA LEU A 316 11.47 -5.09 18.33
C LEU A 316 12.87 -5.75 18.44
N ALA A 317 13.91 -5.12 17.85
CA ALA A 317 15.25 -5.70 17.75
C ALA A 317 15.27 -7.11 17.15
N SER A 318 14.35 -7.39 16.19
CA SER A 318 14.20 -8.69 15.54
C SER A 318 15.43 -9.08 14.69
N GLY A 319 16.13 -8.08 14.14
CA GLY A 319 17.32 -8.26 13.29
C GLY A 319 17.26 -7.40 12.03
N PHE A 320 18.19 -7.67 11.11
CA PHE A 320 18.32 -6.94 9.85
C PHE A 320 18.06 -7.85 8.66
N CYS A 321 16.99 -7.60 7.91
CA CYS A 321 16.81 -8.25 6.61
C CYS A 321 17.97 -7.87 5.67
N PRO A 322 18.65 -8.83 5.04
CA PRO A 322 19.80 -8.57 4.14
C PRO A 322 19.31 -8.09 2.75
N VAL A 323 18.52 -6.99 2.72
CA VAL A 323 17.82 -6.48 1.55
C VAL A 323 18.71 -6.32 0.32
N ALA A 324 19.92 -5.78 0.50
CA ALA A 324 20.86 -5.60 -0.61
C ALA A 324 21.25 -6.94 -1.27
N LYS A 325 21.46 -8.00 -0.47
CA LYS A 325 21.77 -9.34 -0.98
C LYS A 325 20.55 -9.96 -1.67
N CYS A 326 19.37 -9.79 -1.09
CA CYS A 326 18.10 -10.28 -1.67
C CYS A 326 17.84 -9.65 -3.03
N LEU A 327 17.95 -8.32 -3.15
CA LEU A 327 17.81 -7.61 -4.42
C LEU A 327 18.88 -8.03 -5.45
N ALA A 328 20.14 -8.22 -5.03
CA ALA A 328 21.21 -8.68 -5.90
C ALA A 328 20.98 -10.10 -6.41
N ALA A 329 20.33 -10.97 -5.64
CA ALA A 329 19.91 -12.31 -6.04
C ALA A 329 18.66 -12.31 -6.93
N GLY A 330 18.02 -11.14 -7.18
CA GLY A 330 16.83 -11.02 -8.02
C GLY A 330 15.50 -11.26 -7.30
N ILE A 331 15.51 -11.38 -5.98
CA ILE A 331 14.28 -11.53 -5.18
C ILE A 331 13.47 -10.23 -5.25
N ASN A 332 12.17 -10.35 -5.44
CA ASN A 332 11.25 -9.23 -5.30
C ASN A 332 11.12 -8.84 -3.82
N VAL A 333 11.60 -7.65 -3.46
CA VAL A 333 11.50 -7.12 -2.08
C VAL A 333 10.52 -5.95 -2.08
N ALA A 334 9.44 -6.08 -1.33
CA ALA A 334 8.44 -5.07 -1.06
C ALA A 334 8.60 -4.50 0.35
N LEU A 335 7.85 -3.43 0.68
CA LEU A 335 7.80 -2.84 2.01
C LEU A 335 6.43 -3.06 2.66
N GLY A 336 6.43 -3.20 3.97
CA GLY A 336 5.27 -3.17 4.83
C GLY A 336 5.58 -2.45 6.14
N THR A 337 4.57 -1.89 6.79
CA THR A 337 4.74 -1.23 8.08
C THR A 337 4.66 -2.18 9.25
N ASP A 338 4.11 -3.39 9.04
CA ASP A 338 3.62 -4.22 10.13
C ASP A 338 2.45 -3.53 10.88
N GLY A 339 2.08 -4.01 12.07
CA GLY A 339 1.05 -3.37 12.88
C GLY A 339 1.54 -2.10 13.59
N ALA A 340 0.66 -1.11 13.76
CA ALA A 340 1.00 0.10 14.51
C ALA A 340 1.26 -0.16 16.02
N ALA A 341 1.04 -1.36 16.52
CA ALA A 341 1.44 -1.76 17.86
C ALA A 341 2.94 -2.10 17.94
N SER A 342 3.53 -2.68 16.85
CA SER A 342 4.95 -3.02 16.76
C SER A 342 5.80 -1.93 16.09
N ASN A 343 5.18 -1.03 15.31
CA ASN A 343 5.85 0.06 14.58
C ASN A 343 5.57 1.45 15.17
N ASN A 344 4.38 1.68 15.69
CA ASN A 344 3.76 2.93 16.15
C ASN A 344 3.16 3.80 15.05
N ASP A 345 3.32 3.51 13.76
CA ASP A 345 2.55 4.17 12.69
C ASP A 345 2.35 3.24 11.45
N LEU A 346 1.75 3.80 10.39
CA LEU A 346 1.52 3.14 9.10
C LEU A 346 2.07 4.03 7.97
N ASP A 347 3.28 4.59 8.16
CA ASP A 347 3.90 5.57 7.27
C ASP A 347 4.86 4.92 6.27
N MET A 348 4.39 4.67 5.05
CA MET A 348 5.22 4.12 3.97
C MET A 348 6.38 5.04 3.53
N LEU A 349 6.32 6.35 3.78
CA LEU A 349 7.46 7.25 3.53
C LEU A 349 8.56 7.05 4.57
N GLY A 350 8.19 6.83 5.84
CA GLY A 350 9.10 6.42 6.91
C GLY A 350 9.79 5.10 6.56
N GLU A 351 9.01 4.07 6.22
CA GLU A 351 9.51 2.75 5.83
C GLU A 351 10.50 2.81 4.65
N MET A 352 10.17 3.55 3.59
CA MET A 352 11.09 3.73 2.45
C MET A 352 12.43 4.34 2.86
N ARG A 353 12.37 5.40 3.68
CA ARG A 353 13.58 6.08 4.16
C ARG A 353 14.42 5.16 5.03
N THR A 354 13.79 4.49 5.98
CA THR A 354 14.45 3.57 6.90
C THR A 354 15.06 2.38 6.14
N ALA A 355 14.33 1.78 5.20
CA ALA A 355 14.85 0.70 4.34
C ALA A 355 16.08 1.14 3.53
N ALA A 356 16.03 2.33 2.92
CA ALA A 356 17.14 2.85 2.13
C ALA A 356 18.39 3.13 2.98
N LEU A 357 18.22 3.70 4.18
CA LEU A 357 19.33 4.07 5.06
C LEU A 357 19.94 2.84 5.75
N ILE A 358 19.09 2.00 6.36
CA ILE A 358 19.59 0.83 7.09
C ILE A 358 20.19 -0.22 6.15
N GLY A 359 19.62 -0.41 4.96
CA GLY A 359 20.15 -1.35 3.98
C GLY A 359 21.54 -0.98 3.50
N LYS A 360 21.86 0.32 3.35
CA LYS A 360 23.21 0.83 3.06
C LYS A 360 24.18 0.54 4.24
N ALA A 361 23.73 0.79 5.45
CA ALA A 361 24.52 0.55 6.65
C ALA A 361 24.83 -0.94 6.83
N VAL A 362 23.84 -1.82 6.69
CA VAL A 362 23.98 -3.28 6.79
C VAL A 362 24.89 -3.85 5.70
N ALA A 363 24.78 -3.34 4.47
CA ALA A 363 25.65 -3.74 3.37
C ALA A 363 27.05 -3.12 3.42
N ASN A 364 27.29 -2.12 4.28
CA ASN A 364 28.49 -1.27 4.29
C ASN A 364 28.80 -0.68 2.90
N ASP A 365 27.76 -0.30 2.16
CA ASP A 365 27.85 0.23 0.79
C ASP A 365 26.77 1.30 0.58
N ALA A 366 27.18 2.55 0.37
CA ALA A 366 26.27 3.67 0.14
C ALA A 366 25.54 3.62 -1.21
N SER A 367 25.97 2.79 -2.15
CA SER A 367 25.41 2.68 -3.50
C SER A 367 24.20 1.74 -3.59
N VAL A 368 24.03 0.82 -2.64
CA VAL A 368 22.89 -0.12 -2.64
C VAL A 368 21.59 0.60 -2.28
N ILE A 369 20.47 0.07 -2.70
CA ILE A 369 19.12 0.59 -2.46
C ILE A 369 19.04 2.12 -2.73
N PRO A 370 19.32 2.57 -3.96
CA PRO A 370 19.13 3.98 -4.33
C PRO A 370 17.66 4.38 -4.19
N ALA A 371 17.38 5.69 -4.12
CA ALA A 371 16.03 6.21 -3.89
C ALA A 371 14.95 5.58 -4.79
N MET A 372 15.22 5.41 -6.09
CA MET A 372 14.26 4.78 -7.00
C MET A 372 13.98 3.33 -6.63
N THR A 373 14.96 2.58 -6.15
CA THR A 373 14.74 1.21 -5.67
C THR A 373 13.83 1.18 -4.45
N ALA A 374 14.04 2.07 -3.47
CA ALA A 374 13.16 2.18 -2.30
C ALA A 374 11.72 2.57 -2.70
N LEU A 375 11.57 3.51 -3.63
CA LEU A 375 10.25 3.90 -4.16
C LEU A 375 9.57 2.74 -4.89
N ARG A 376 10.32 1.93 -5.64
CA ARG A 376 9.80 0.70 -6.27
C ARG A 376 9.36 -0.35 -5.25
N MET A 377 10.12 -0.49 -4.15
CA MET A 377 9.75 -1.41 -3.04
C MET A 377 8.42 -1.03 -2.41
N ALA A 378 8.11 0.27 -2.33
CA ALA A 378 6.84 0.78 -1.79
C ALA A 378 5.70 0.85 -2.84
N THR A 379 5.95 0.50 -4.10
CA THR A 379 4.98 0.62 -5.20
C THR A 379 4.89 -0.68 -6.01
N ILE A 380 5.58 -0.77 -7.15
CA ILE A 380 5.46 -1.90 -8.09
C ILE A 380 5.90 -3.24 -7.48
N ASN A 381 6.89 -3.25 -6.58
CA ASN A 381 7.32 -4.48 -5.94
C ASN A 381 6.25 -5.01 -4.95
N GLY A 382 5.56 -4.10 -4.24
CA GLY A 382 4.38 -4.44 -3.45
C GLY A 382 3.27 -5.02 -4.32
N ALA A 383 2.99 -4.39 -5.47
CA ALA A 383 2.02 -4.92 -6.43
C ALA A 383 2.39 -6.34 -6.91
N LYS A 384 3.67 -6.58 -7.23
CA LYS A 384 4.17 -7.92 -7.64
C LYS A 384 4.00 -8.96 -6.54
N ALA A 385 4.35 -8.61 -5.29
CA ALA A 385 4.16 -9.52 -4.17
C ALA A 385 2.69 -9.94 -3.98
N LEU A 386 1.74 -9.03 -4.26
CA LEU A 386 0.31 -9.27 -4.14
C LEU A 386 -0.35 -9.82 -5.43
N GLY A 387 0.42 -10.04 -6.52
CA GLY A 387 -0.13 -10.46 -7.83
C GLY A 387 -0.98 -9.39 -8.52
N LEU A 388 -0.72 -8.11 -8.23
CA LEU A 388 -1.49 -6.96 -8.71
C LEU A 388 -0.70 -6.05 -9.68
N GLU A 389 0.51 -6.42 -10.09
CA GLU A 389 1.40 -5.59 -10.91
C GLU A 389 0.83 -5.21 -12.27
N ASN A 390 -0.09 -6.01 -12.81
CA ASN A 390 -0.80 -5.69 -14.05
C ASN A 390 -1.95 -4.69 -13.82
N LYS A 391 -2.30 -4.39 -12.58
CA LYS A 391 -3.43 -3.53 -12.21
C LYS A 391 -3.00 -2.21 -11.56
N ILE A 392 -1.98 -2.24 -10.68
CA ILE A 392 -1.51 -1.10 -9.88
C ILE A 392 0.02 -1.06 -9.76
N GLY A 393 0.56 -0.10 -9.01
CA GLY A 393 1.98 -0.01 -8.64
C GLY A 393 2.84 0.78 -9.61
N SER A 394 2.29 1.22 -10.75
CA SER A 394 2.94 2.12 -11.71
C SER A 394 1.89 2.93 -12.49
N LEU A 395 2.28 4.09 -13.03
CA LEU A 395 1.39 4.95 -13.82
C LEU A 395 1.51 4.58 -15.31
N GLU A 396 0.93 3.46 -15.69
CA GLU A 396 0.89 2.97 -17.07
C GLU A 396 -0.54 3.01 -17.62
N ILE A 397 -0.66 3.32 -18.92
CA ILE A 397 -1.96 3.36 -19.61
C ILE A 397 -2.68 2.01 -19.47
N GLY A 398 -3.94 2.05 -19.08
CA GLY A 398 -4.81 0.89 -18.86
C GLY A 398 -4.80 0.34 -17.44
N LYS A 399 -3.81 0.69 -16.60
CA LYS A 399 -3.84 0.35 -15.18
C LYS A 399 -4.86 1.19 -14.42
N SER A 400 -5.25 0.72 -13.25
CA SER A 400 -6.11 1.43 -12.30
C SER A 400 -5.46 2.76 -11.89
N ALA A 401 -6.25 3.80 -11.80
CA ALA A 401 -5.80 5.11 -11.36
C ALA A 401 -5.67 5.15 -9.82
N ASP A 402 -4.73 4.37 -9.30
CA ASP A 402 -4.29 4.37 -7.91
C ASP A 402 -3.05 5.30 -7.83
N ILE A 403 -3.29 6.56 -7.43
CA ILE A 403 -2.35 7.67 -7.64
C ILE A 403 -2.25 8.49 -6.35
N ILE A 404 -1.07 9.05 -6.10
CA ILE A 404 -0.86 10.03 -5.04
C ILE A 404 -0.17 11.29 -5.58
N ALA A 405 -0.49 12.41 -4.94
CA ALA A 405 0.16 13.70 -5.16
C ALA A 405 0.93 14.12 -3.90
N ILE A 406 2.21 14.41 -4.07
CA ILE A 406 3.12 14.83 -3.00
C ILE A 406 3.57 16.25 -3.29
N ASP A 407 3.21 17.20 -2.43
CA ASP A 407 3.67 18.58 -2.54
C ASP A 407 5.13 18.70 -2.12
N LEU A 408 5.97 19.16 -3.02
CA LEU A 408 7.40 19.35 -2.81
C LEU A 408 7.79 20.84 -2.69
N SER A 409 6.85 21.71 -2.34
CA SER A 409 7.11 23.17 -2.21
C SER A 409 7.62 23.60 -0.84
N ASP A 410 7.49 22.74 0.19
CA ASP A 410 7.92 23.05 1.55
C ASP A 410 9.45 23.22 1.67
N LEU A 411 9.90 23.99 2.65
CA LEU A 411 11.33 24.30 2.87
C LEU A 411 12.16 23.02 3.04
N GLU A 412 11.61 22.01 3.67
CA GLU A 412 12.28 20.73 3.97
C GLU A 412 12.62 19.92 2.70
N THR A 413 11.95 20.22 1.59
CA THR A 413 12.19 19.59 0.27
C THR A 413 12.95 20.50 -0.70
N GLN A 414 13.37 21.69 -0.27
CA GLN A 414 14.11 22.64 -1.09
C GLN A 414 15.61 22.66 -0.74
N PRO A 415 16.52 22.98 -1.71
CA PRO A 415 16.24 23.10 -3.15
C PRO A 415 15.99 21.76 -3.82
N LEU A 416 15.07 21.72 -4.80
CA LEU A 416 14.66 20.49 -5.46
C LEU A 416 15.50 20.24 -6.73
N TYR A 417 16.42 19.27 -6.66
CA TYR A 417 17.22 18.81 -7.80
C TYR A 417 16.70 17.51 -8.41
N CYS A 418 16.13 16.62 -7.56
CA CYS A 418 15.61 15.33 -7.97
C CYS A 418 14.36 15.00 -7.13
N PRO A 419 13.16 14.97 -7.72
CA PRO A 419 11.93 14.70 -6.96
C PRO A 419 11.92 13.32 -6.31
N ILE A 420 12.49 12.28 -6.95
CA ILE A 420 12.58 10.93 -6.38
C ILE A 420 13.41 10.95 -5.09
N SER A 421 14.56 11.63 -5.11
CA SER A 421 15.41 11.77 -3.93
C SER A 421 14.69 12.50 -2.81
N GLN A 422 13.97 13.57 -3.11
CA GLN A 422 13.22 14.32 -2.11
C GLN A 422 12.08 13.51 -1.51
N ILE A 423 11.35 12.74 -2.30
CA ILE A 423 10.29 11.86 -1.81
C ILE A 423 10.83 10.85 -0.80
N VAL A 424 11.95 10.19 -1.12
CA VAL A 424 12.47 9.11 -0.27
C VAL A 424 13.21 9.62 0.95
N TYR A 425 14.02 10.68 0.81
CA TYR A 425 14.94 11.10 1.88
C TYR A 425 14.49 12.33 2.67
N ALA A 426 13.59 13.15 2.15
CA ALA A 426 13.21 14.42 2.78
C ALA A 426 11.71 14.56 3.06
N ALA A 427 10.85 14.16 2.14
CA ALA A 427 9.40 14.30 2.28
C ALA A 427 8.84 13.50 3.46
N SER A 428 7.73 13.96 4.02
CA SER A 428 6.97 13.30 5.08
C SER A 428 5.53 13.04 4.62
N ARG A 429 4.80 12.18 5.36
CA ARG A 429 3.39 11.89 5.08
C ARG A 429 2.48 13.13 5.06
N HIS A 430 2.90 14.25 5.66
CA HIS A 430 2.13 15.49 5.65
C HIS A 430 2.10 16.16 4.27
N GLN A 431 3.05 15.86 3.40
CA GLN A 431 3.15 16.40 2.05
C GLN A 431 2.33 15.62 1.02
N VAL A 432 1.76 14.46 1.37
CA VAL A 432 0.76 13.78 0.55
C VAL A 432 -0.56 14.56 0.65
N THR A 433 -0.93 15.29 -0.38
CA THR A 433 -2.10 16.17 -0.38
C THR A 433 -3.34 15.50 -0.94
N ASP A 434 -3.19 14.66 -1.97
CA ASP A 434 -4.29 14.06 -2.70
C ASP A 434 -4.01 12.59 -3.02
N VAL A 435 -5.05 11.77 -2.96
CA VAL A 435 -5.00 10.32 -3.18
C VAL A 435 -6.21 9.88 -3.99
N TRP A 436 -5.96 9.08 -5.01
CA TRP A 436 -7.00 8.43 -5.82
C TRP A 436 -6.81 6.91 -5.76
N VAL A 437 -7.92 6.19 -5.68
CA VAL A 437 -7.97 4.72 -5.81
C VAL A 437 -9.02 4.37 -6.85
N ALA A 438 -8.63 3.62 -7.88
CA ALA A 438 -9.50 3.32 -9.02
C ALA A 438 -10.19 4.58 -9.60
N GLY A 439 -9.47 5.71 -9.61
CA GLY A 439 -9.93 7.00 -10.13
C GLY A 439 -10.78 7.83 -9.16
N GLU A 440 -11.25 7.25 -8.06
CA GLU A 440 -12.00 7.96 -7.02
C GLU A 440 -11.06 8.70 -6.07
N GLN A 441 -11.30 9.98 -5.84
CA GLN A 441 -10.47 10.82 -4.98
C GLN A 441 -10.86 10.65 -3.51
N LEU A 442 -10.00 9.95 -2.73
CA LEU A 442 -10.23 9.61 -1.32
C LEU A 442 -9.59 10.60 -0.35
N LEU A 443 -8.58 11.35 -0.81
CA LEU A 443 -7.99 12.48 -0.10
C LEU A 443 -7.90 13.66 -1.06
N THR A 444 -8.35 14.83 -0.63
CA THR A 444 -8.26 16.08 -1.40
C THR A 444 -7.75 17.20 -0.52
N SER A 445 -6.62 17.82 -0.88
CA SER A 445 -5.98 18.87 -0.09
C SER A 445 -5.88 18.49 1.42
N ARG A 446 -5.44 17.27 1.72
CA ARG A 446 -5.33 16.68 3.08
C ARG A 446 -6.66 16.36 3.77
N HIS A 447 -7.81 16.53 3.13
CA HIS A 447 -9.12 16.18 3.69
C HIS A 447 -9.59 14.83 3.15
N LEU A 448 -9.88 13.88 4.05
CA LEU A 448 -10.49 12.60 3.70
C LEU A 448 -11.93 12.79 3.24
N THR A 449 -12.29 12.21 2.11
CA THR A 449 -13.62 12.38 1.49
C THR A 449 -14.69 11.44 2.06
N THR A 450 -14.25 10.34 2.66
CA THR A 450 -15.14 9.25 3.12
C THR A 450 -15.20 9.10 4.64
N PHE A 451 -14.56 10.01 5.40
CA PHE A 451 -14.50 9.95 6.86
C PHE A 451 -15.01 11.22 7.53
N ASP A 452 -15.78 11.08 8.61
CA ASP A 452 -15.92 12.11 9.63
C ASP A 452 -14.79 11.97 10.66
N LEU A 453 -13.79 12.84 10.57
CA LEU A 453 -12.63 12.81 11.47
C LEU A 453 -12.97 13.10 12.94
N LYS A 454 -14.08 13.79 13.21
CA LYS A 454 -14.51 14.05 14.59
C LYS A 454 -15.08 12.76 15.19
N GLU A 455 -15.98 12.10 14.48
CA GLU A 455 -16.55 10.82 14.91
C GLU A 455 -15.46 9.75 15.11
N LEU A 456 -14.51 9.66 14.15
CA LEU A 456 -13.38 8.73 14.25
C LEU A 456 -12.54 8.99 15.50
N LYS A 457 -12.19 10.24 15.79
CA LYS A 457 -11.42 10.59 17.01
C LYS A 457 -12.18 10.28 18.30
N GLU A 458 -13.48 10.52 18.34
CA GLU A 458 -14.33 10.17 19.49
C GLU A 458 -14.38 8.64 19.70
N THR A 459 -14.43 7.86 18.64
CA THR A 459 -14.40 6.39 18.68
C THR A 459 -13.05 5.89 19.19
N VAL A 460 -11.95 6.41 18.67
CA VAL A 460 -10.60 6.07 19.13
C VAL A 460 -10.39 6.41 20.61
N GLU A 461 -10.89 7.55 21.07
CA GLU A 461 -10.81 7.92 22.49
C GLU A 461 -11.61 6.96 23.39
N LYS A 462 -12.78 6.49 22.95
CA LYS A 462 -13.53 5.45 23.68
C LYS A 462 -12.72 4.17 23.82
N TRP A 463 -12.04 3.73 22.74
CA TRP A 463 -11.15 2.57 22.78
C TRP A 463 -9.95 2.80 23.69
N ARG A 464 -9.31 3.95 23.63
CA ARG A 464 -8.20 4.31 24.56
C ARG A 464 -8.61 4.12 26.01
N VAL A 465 -9.80 4.63 26.40
CA VAL A 465 -10.33 4.46 27.76
C VAL A 465 -10.59 3.01 28.12
N ARG A 466 -11.14 2.21 27.19
CA ARG A 466 -11.40 0.77 27.42
C ARG A 466 -10.11 -0.04 27.59
N LEU A 467 -9.13 0.17 26.70
CA LEU A 467 -7.89 -0.61 26.66
C LEU A 467 -6.99 -0.40 27.89
N ILE A 468 -6.99 0.78 28.51
CA ILE A 468 -6.20 1.08 29.72
C ILE A 468 -6.88 0.69 31.04
N GLN A 469 -8.14 0.22 31.01
CA GLN A 469 -8.81 -0.19 32.22
C GLN A 469 -8.15 -1.45 32.80
N PRO A 470 -7.78 -1.45 34.10
CA PRO A 470 -7.23 -2.61 34.76
C PRO A 470 -8.16 -3.82 34.55
N THR A 471 -7.58 -4.98 34.29
CA THR A 471 -8.32 -6.24 34.32
C THR A 471 -8.89 -6.35 35.74
N GLN A 472 -10.22 -6.30 35.90
CA GLN A 472 -10.82 -6.71 37.19
C GLN A 472 -10.44 -8.15 37.40
N ALA A 473 -9.63 -8.40 38.43
CA ALA A 473 -9.15 -9.71 38.81
C ALA A 473 -10.30 -10.61 39.28
#